data_dc3008bbe3dd437913e585b305d87e70
#
_entry.id   dc3008bbe3dd437913e585b305d87e70
#
_cell.length_a   1.000
_cell.length_b   1.000
_cell.length_c   1.000
_cell.angle_alpha   90.00
_cell.angle_beta   90.00
_cell.angle_gamma   90.00
#
_symmetry.space_group_name_H-M   'P 1'
#
loop_
_entity.id
_entity.type
_entity.pdbx_description
1 polymer ?
#
loop_
_entity_poly.entity_id
_entity_poly.type
_entity_poly.pdbx_seq_one_letter_code
_entity_poly.pdbx_strand_id
1 'polypeptide(L)'
;HISKINGVCGYLPQKFGCMPLLTVKEQLQYFCYLKKIPVAEENEEICRVLRAVHMSELADVKCKKLSGGMVRRVGIAQAILGHPKLILFDEPTTGLDIEERCHFYEIFQQLNGICPVLIASHITEDIVEGCTNTIILKNGIVILQEKTKDIKPSLQEVYLSCMHGTSFI
;
A
#
# COMPACT_ATOMS: atom_id res chain seq x y z
N HIS A 1 -17.86 -10.90 12.40
CA HIS A 1 -16.39 -10.86 12.63
C HIS A 1 -15.66 -9.76 11.85
N ILE A 2 -16.26 -9.19 10.78
CA ILE A 2 -15.65 -8.12 9.94
C ILE A 2 -15.40 -6.85 10.77
N SER A 3 -16.26 -6.51 11.75
CA SER A 3 -16.10 -5.33 12.60
C SER A 3 -14.82 -5.36 13.48
N LYS A 4 -14.25 -6.52 13.75
CA LYS A 4 -13.00 -6.67 14.52
C LYS A 4 -11.75 -6.43 13.66
N ILE A 5 -11.85 -6.54 12.33
CA ILE A 5 -10.75 -6.36 11.40
C ILE A 5 -10.55 -4.87 11.09
N ASN A 6 -11.62 -4.07 11.07
CA ASN A 6 -11.57 -2.65 10.69
C ASN A 6 -10.70 -1.76 11.58
N GLY A 7 -10.43 -2.15 12.85
CA GLY A 7 -9.51 -1.43 13.75
C GLY A 7 -8.08 -1.98 13.76
N VAL A 8 -7.84 -3.10 13.06
CA VAL A 8 -6.56 -3.83 13.11
C VAL A 8 -5.83 -3.79 11.77
N CYS A 9 -6.57 -3.68 10.67
CA CYS A 9 -6.03 -3.76 9.32
C CYS A 9 -6.17 -2.43 8.57
N GLY A 10 -5.07 -1.96 8.00
CA GLY A 10 -5.07 -0.92 6.97
C GLY A 10 -5.22 -1.56 5.60
N TYR A 11 -6.02 -0.96 4.71
CA TYR A 11 -6.24 -1.52 3.38
C TYR A 11 -6.25 -0.43 2.31
N LEU A 12 -5.47 -0.65 1.26
CA LEU A 12 -5.50 0.12 0.02
C LEU A 12 -6.00 -0.80 -1.10
N PRO A 13 -7.23 -0.63 -1.59
CA PRO A 13 -7.75 -1.40 -2.71
C PRO A 13 -7.12 -0.98 -4.04
N GLN A 14 -7.15 -1.87 -5.03
CA GLN A 14 -6.69 -1.60 -6.39
C GLN A 14 -7.38 -0.36 -6.98
N LYS A 15 -8.69 -0.21 -6.79
CA LYS A 15 -9.45 0.96 -7.19
C LYS A 15 -9.72 1.83 -5.98
N PHE A 16 -8.85 2.77 -5.71
CA PHE A 16 -9.03 3.80 -4.69
C PHE A 16 -9.32 5.15 -5.33
N GLY A 17 -10.23 5.90 -4.72
CA GLY A 17 -10.58 7.26 -5.15
C GLY A 17 -10.86 8.17 -3.97
N CYS A 18 -10.65 9.45 -4.17
CA CYS A 18 -10.96 10.48 -3.20
C CYS A 18 -12.30 11.17 -3.53
N MET A 19 -12.94 11.73 -2.53
CA MET A 19 -14.12 12.60 -2.71
C MET A 19 -13.68 13.94 -3.32
N PRO A 20 -14.10 14.28 -4.56
CA PRO A 20 -13.50 15.40 -5.31
C PRO A 20 -13.65 16.78 -4.67
N LEU A 21 -14.71 16.99 -3.88
CA LEU A 21 -15.03 18.25 -3.24
C LEU A 21 -14.36 18.45 -1.88
N LEU A 22 -13.83 17.40 -1.28
CA LEU A 22 -13.09 17.47 -0.02
C LEU A 22 -11.64 17.88 -0.27
N THR A 23 -11.02 18.51 0.74
CA THR A 23 -9.56 18.61 0.81
C THR A 23 -8.97 17.27 1.23
N VAL A 24 -7.66 17.10 1.04
CA VAL A 24 -6.95 15.91 1.52
C VAL A 24 -7.15 15.72 3.03
N LYS A 25 -7.07 16.82 3.79
CA LYS A 25 -7.31 16.82 5.25
C LYS A 25 -8.74 16.38 5.57
N GLU A 26 -9.75 16.98 4.94
CA GLU A 26 -11.17 16.63 5.16
C GLU A 26 -11.45 15.16 4.80
N GLN A 27 -10.82 14.65 3.74
CA GLN A 27 -10.88 13.24 3.35
C GLN A 27 -10.32 12.34 4.47
N LEU A 28 -9.16 12.68 5.04
CA LEU A 28 -8.55 11.91 6.12
C LEU A 28 -9.34 12.02 7.43
N GLN A 29 -9.93 13.19 7.74
CA GLN A 29 -10.85 13.37 8.86
C GLN A 29 -12.04 12.42 8.78
N TYR A 30 -12.63 12.28 7.60
CA TYR A 30 -13.70 11.31 7.38
C TYR A 30 -13.25 9.87 7.71
N PHE A 31 -12.02 9.48 7.33
CA PHE A 31 -11.49 8.17 7.70
C PHE A 31 -11.14 8.06 9.19
N CYS A 32 -10.68 9.13 9.84
CA CYS A 32 -10.50 9.15 11.30
C CYS A 32 -11.83 8.84 12.01
N TYR A 33 -12.91 9.48 11.57
CA TYR A 33 -14.25 9.20 12.10
C TYR A 33 -14.67 7.74 11.92
N LEU A 34 -14.49 7.17 10.71
CA LEU A 34 -14.82 5.77 10.43
C LEU A 34 -14.01 4.79 11.27
N LYS A 35 -12.74 5.10 11.52
CA LYS A 35 -11.82 4.30 12.36
C LYS A 35 -11.98 4.56 13.85
N LYS A 36 -12.88 5.48 14.25
CA LYS A 36 -13.13 5.88 15.65
C LYS A 36 -11.89 6.45 16.35
N ILE A 37 -11.05 7.17 15.61
CA ILE A 37 -9.93 7.90 16.19
C ILE A 37 -10.49 9.06 17.01
N PRO A 38 -10.05 9.26 18.27
CA PRO A 38 -10.53 10.35 19.10
C PRO A 38 -10.28 11.73 18.44
N VAL A 39 -11.25 12.64 18.51
CA VAL A 39 -11.14 13.98 17.91
C VAL A 39 -9.91 14.76 18.43
N ALA A 40 -9.54 14.53 19.67
CA ALA A 40 -8.34 15.15 20.27
C ALA A 40 -7.02 14.69 19.59
N GLU A 41 -6.99 13.50 19.02
CA GLU A 41 -5.80 12.88 18.38
C GLU A 41 -5.81 13.06 16.85
N GLU A 42 -6.94 13.46 16.26
CA GLU A 42 -7.18 13.48 14.82
C GLU A 42 -6.15 14.34 14.07
N ASN A 43 -5.90 15.56 14.51
CA ASN A 43 -4.97 16.45 13.80
C ASN A 43 -3.54 15.93 13.84
N GLU A 44 -3.07 15.40 14.96
CA GLU A 44 -1.74 14.84 15.10
C GLU A 44 -1.58 13.63 14.19
N GLU A 45 -2.57 12.75 14.19
CA GLU A 45 -2.60 11.55 13.37
C GLU A 45 -2.62 11.86 11.87
N ILE A 46 -3.43 12.84 11.43
CA ILE A 46 -3.44 13.30 10.04
C ILE A 46 -2.08 13.89 9.65
N CYS A 47 -1.47 14.70 10.49
CA CYS A 47 -0.13 15.23 10.22
C CYS A 47 0.92 14.12 10.12
N ARG A 48 0.82 13.09 10.97
CA ARG A 48 1.70 11.92 10.93
C ARG A 48 1.61 11.19 9.60
N VAL A 49 0.39 10.84 9.17
CA VAL A 49 0.20 10.06 7.94
C VAL A 49 0.53 10.87 6.68
N LEU A 50 0.23 12.17 6.66
CA LEU A 50 0.58 13.05 5.54
C LEU A 50 2.10 13.19 5.38
N ARG A 51 2.84 13.28 6.48
CA ARG A 51 4.31 13.26 6.44
C ARG A 51 4.84 11.96 5.88
N ALA A 52 4.29 10.83 6.33
CA ALA A 52 4.73 9.49 5.88
C ALA A 52 4.53 9.27 4.37
N VAL A 53 3.58 9.97 3.75
CA VAL A 53 3.31 9.86 2.30
C VAL A 53 3.77 11.09 1.50
N HIS A 54 4.59 11.97 2.09
CA HIS A 54 5.10 13.21 1.46
C HIS A 54 4.01 14.11 0.87
N MET A 55 2.92 14.32 1.64
CA MET A 55 1.77 15.13 1.20
C MET A 55 1.38 16.25 2.19
N SER A 56 2.25 16.61 3.12
CA SER A 56 1.96 17.63 4.14
C SER A 56 1.52 18.96 3.55
N GLU A 57 2.19 19.44 2.50
CA GLU A 57 1.89 20.72 1.82
C GLU A 57 0.57 20.71 1.04
N LEU A 58 -0.01 19.52 0.83
CA LEU A 58 -1.24 19.34 0.06
C LEU A 58 -2.47 19.11 0.94
N ALA A 59 -2.34 19.25 2.27
CA ALA A 59 -3.42 19.00 3.22
C ALA A 59 -4.72 19.75 2.88
N ASP A 60 -4.62 21.02 2.49
CA ASP A 60 -5.76 21.91 2.19
C ASP A 60 -6.12 21.94 0.69
N VAL A 61 -5.45 21.13 -0.13
CA VAL A 61 -5.74 21.02 -1.57
C VAL A 61 -6.97 20.15 -1.78
N LYS A 62 -7.90 20.57 -2.64
CA LYS A 62 -9.08 19.78 -3.01
C LYS A 62 -8.66 18.53 -3.79
N CYS A 63 -9.26 17.38 -3.46
CA CYS A 63 -8.91 16.08 -4.05
C CYS A 63 -9.04 16.03 -5.58
N LYS A 64 -9.98 16.80 -6.17
CA LYS A 64 -10.11 16.92 -7.63
C LYS A 64 -8.90 17.51 -8.36
N LYS A 65 -7.96 18.13 -7.63
CA LYS A 65 -6.73 18.72 -8.20
C LYS A 65 -5.52 17.77 -8.11
N LEU A 66 -5.69 16.61 -7.51
CA LEU A 66 -4.61 15.64 -7.31
C LEU A 66 -4.35 14.84 -8.59
N SER A 67 -3.07 14.50 -8.85
CA SER A 67 -2.69 13.50 -9.83
C SER A 67 -3.12 12.09 -9.38
N GLY A 68 -3.08 11.11 -10.28
CA GLY A 68 -3.34 9.71 -9.95
C GLY A 68 -2.43 9.17 -8.85
N GLY A 69 -1.13 9.47 -8.92
CA GLY A 69 -0.15 9.11 -7.89
C GLY A 69 -0.44 9.78 -6.54
N MET A 70 -0.80 11.08 -6.53
CA MET A 70 -1.21 11.78 -5.31
C MET A 70 -2.46 11.16 -4.68
N VAL A 71 -3.48 10.80 -5.48
CA VAL A 71 -4.66 10.09 -4.99
C VAL A 71 -4.26 8.77 -4.35
N ARG A 72 -3.34 8.05 -4.97
CA ARG A 72 -2.83 6.79 -4.43
C ARG A 72 -2.11 6.99 -3.10
N ARG A 73 -1.28 8.03 -2.97
CA ARG A 73 -0.61 8.40 -1.69
C ARG A 73 -1.63 8.76 -0.59
N VAL A 74 -2.73 9.44 -0.91
CA VAL A 74 -3.86 9.63 0.05
C VAL A 74 -4.46 8.29 0.47
N GLY A 75 -4.56 7.34 -0.45
CA GLY A 75 -5.01 5.98 -0.16
C GLY A 75 -4.09 5.24 0.81
N ILE A 76 -2.76 5.39 0.69
CA ILE A 76 -1.83 4.85 1.70
C ILE A 76 -2.01 5.57 3.03
N ALA A 77 -2.09 6.91 3.02
CA ALA A 77 -2.29 7.69 4.24
C ALA A 77 -3.51 7.19 5.02
N GLN A 78 -4.65 6.97 4.35
CA GLN A 78 -5.84 6.40 5.00
C GLN A 78 -5.63 4.96 5.48
N ALA A 79 -4.84 4.15 4.78
CA ALA A 79 -4.55 2.78 5.20
C ALA A 79 -3.77 2.76 6.53
N ILE A 80 -2.78 3.65 6.69
CA ILE A 80 -1.91 3.70 7.88
C ILE A 80 -2.48 4.53 9.05
N LEU A 81 -3.66 5.16 8.91
CA LEU A 81 -4.37 5.82 10.00
C LEU A 81 -4.70 4.86 11.15
N GLY A 82 -4.52 5.31 12.39
CA GLY A 82 -4.89 4.59 13.62
C GLY A 82 -3.96 3.42 13.94
N HIS A 83 -2.71 3.46 13.48
CA HIS A 83 -1.66 2.47 13.78
C HIS A 83 -2.11 1.02 13.58
N PRO A 84 -2.44 0.62 12.33
CA PRO A 84 -2.88 -0.75 12.04
C PRO A 84 -1.81 -1.77 12.41
N LYS A 85 -2.22 -2.99 12.76
CA LYS A 85 -1.32 -4.11 13.05
C LYS A 85 -0.92 -4.90 11.80
N LEU A 86 -1.60 -4.67 10.69
CA LEU A 86 -1.33 -5.25 9.37
C LEU A 86 -1.77 -4.24 8.32
N ILE A 87 -0.99 -4.08 7.27
CA ILE A 87 -1.36 -3.29 6.10
C ILE A 87 -1.46 -4.22 4.90
N LEU A 88 -2.52 -4.04 4.11
CA LEU A 88 -2.75 -4.75 2.86
C LEU A 88 -2.78 -3.75 1.72
N PHE A 89 -1.91 -3.93 0.73
CA PHE A 89 -1.90 -3.16 -0.51
C PHE A 89 -2.24 -4.07 -1.68
N ASP A 90 -3.28 -3.71 -2.41
CA ASP A 90 -3.74 -4.44 -3.60
C ASP A 90 -3.39 -3.63 -4.85
N GLU A 91 -2.41 -4.15 -5.63
CA GLU A 91 -1.88 -3.50 -6.84
C GLU A 91 -1.52 -2.02 -6.64
N PRO A 92 -0.66 -1.69 -5.64
CA PRO A 92 -0.49 -0.31 -5.20
C PRO A 92 0.14 0.61 -6.25
N THR A 93 0.94 0.07 -7.17
CA THR A 93 1.72 0.84 -8.16
C THR A 93 1.17 0.74 -9.58
N THR A 94 0.12 -0.03 -9.80
CA THR A 94 -0.48 -0.21 -11.12
C THR A 94 -0.95 1.13 -11.69
N GLY A 95 -0.49 1.45 -12.91
CA GLY A 95 -0.83 2.69 -13.64
C GLY A 95 -0.04 3.92 -13.21
N LEU A 96 0.96 3.77 -12.35
CA LEU A 96 1.89 4.83 -11.98
C LEU A 96 3.08 4.89 -12.95
N ASP A 97 3.61 6.08 -13.15
CA ASP A 97 4.89 6.26 -13.82
C ASP A 97 6.08 5.86 -12.92
N ILE A 98 7.28 5.90 -13.49
CA ILE A 98 8.50 5.45 -12.79
C ILE A 98 8.77 6.31 -11.55
N GLU A 99 8.59 7.63 -11.64
CA GLU A 99 8.87 8.56 -10.55
C GLU A 99 7.93 8.32 -9.36
N GLU A 100 6.64 8.19 -9.62
CA GLU A 100 5.65 7.88 -8.58
C GLU A 100 5.89 6.49 -7.97
N ARG A 101 6.35 5.50 -8.74
CA ARG A 101 6.72 4.18 -8.21
C ARG A 101 7.90 4.26 -7.25
N CYS A 102 8.93 5.07 -7.56
CA CYS A 102 10.05 5.29 -6.63
C CYS A 102 9.56 5.85 -5.29
N HIS A 103 8.65 6.83 -5.30
CA HIS A 103 8.05 7.35 -4.08
C HIS A 103 7.29 6.28 -3.27
N PHE A 104 6.64 5.33 -3.94
CA PHE A 104 5.99 4.19 -3.27
C PHE A 104 7.00 3.29 -2.57
N TYR A 105 8.11 2.99 -3.20
CA TYR A 105 9.17 2.15 -2.59
C TYR A 105 9.75 2.83 -1.35
N GLU A 106 9.98 4.15 -1.38
CA GLU A 106 10.40 4.91 -0.20
C GLU A 106 9.39 4.80 0.95
N ILE A 107 8.09 4.95 0.65
CA ILE A 107 7.03 4.79 1.65
C ILE A 107 7.02 3.37 2.20
N PHE A 108 7.14 2.33 1.36
CA PHE A 108 7.18 0.93 1.82
C PHE A 108 8.37 0.67 2.73
N GLN A 109 9.55 1.21 2.40
CA GLN A 109 10.73 1.10 3.26
C GLN A 109 10.52 1.76 4.62
N GLN A 110 9.87 2.93 4.66
CA GLN A 110 9.55 3.61 5.93
C GLN A 110 8.52 2.84 6.77
N LEU A 111 7.58 2.14 6.14
CA LEU A 111 6.59 1.30 6.84
C LEU A 111 7.19 -0.01 7.33
N ASN A 112 8.27 -0.47 6.71
CA ASN A 112 8.97 -1.70 7.09
C ASN A 112 9.55 -1.55 8.50
N GLY A 113 9.19 -2.47 9.40
CA GLY A 113 9.58 -2.42 10.82
C GLY A 113 8.55 -1.72 11.73
N ILE A 114 7.55 -1.03 11.20
CA ILE A 114 6.44 -0.47 11.99
C ILE A 114 5.35 -1.51 12.19
N CYS A 115 4.90 -2.13 11.11
CA CYS A 115 3.97 -3.26 11.14
C CYS A 115 4.15 -4.13 9.88
N PRO A 116 3.68 -5.39 9.88
CA PRO A 116 3.68 -6.21 8.69
C PRO A 116 2.90 -5.56 7.54
N VAL A 117 3.51 -5.57 6.34
CA VAL A 117 2.89 -5.09 5.10
C VAL A 117 2.78 -6.27 4.14
N LEU A 118 1.58 -6.52 3.62
CA LEU A 118 1.32 -7.49 2.57
C LEU A 118 0.97 -6.75 1.28
N ILE A 119 1.75 -6.98 0.24
CA ILE A 119 1.56 -6.38 -1.09
C ILE A 119 1.14 -7.48 -2.04
N ALA A 120 -0.03 -7.34 -2.66
CA ALA A 120 -0.43 -8.13 -3.80
C ALA A 120 -0.10 -7.35 -5.07
N SER A 121 0.77 -7.88 -5.94
CA SER A 121 1.13 -7.26 -7.20
C SER A 121 1.46 -8.33 -8.25
N HIS A 122 1.17 -8.03 -9.51
CA HIS A 122 1.63 -8.79 -10.67
C HIS A 122 2.91 -8.18 -11.29
N ILE A 123 3.39 -7.07 -10.74
CA ILE A 123 4.60 -6.38 -11.17
C ILE A 123 5.76 -6.90 -10.33
N THR A 124 6.66 -7.67 -10.94
CA THR A 124 7.77 -8.31 -10.23
C THR A 124 8.75 -7.32 -9.60
N GLU A 125 8.93 -6.17 -10.22
CA GLU A 125 9.75 -5.07 -9.71
C GLU A 125 9.27 -4.57 -8.35
N ASP A 126 7.94 -4.45 -8.15
CA ASP A 126 7.39 -4.02 -6.86
C ASP A 126 7.77 -4.96 -5.73
N ILE A 127 7.82 -6.25 -6.03
CA ILE A 127 8.18 -7.28 -5.06
C ILE A 127 9.69 -7.25 -4.78
N VAL A 128 10.50 -7.11 -5.82
CA VAL A 128 11.97 -7.08 -5.68
C VAL A 128 12.42 -5.87 -4.88
N GLU A 129 11.88 -4.69 -5.18
CA GLU A 129 12.27 -3.43 -4.54
C GLU A 129 11.60 -3.20 -3.18
N GLY A 130 10.38 -3.70 -2.99
CA GLY A 130 9.55 -3.39 -1.83
C GLY A 130 9.41 -4.51 -0.79
N CYS A 131 9.71 -5.78 -1.11
CA CYS A 131 9.35 -6.91 -0.26
C CYS A 131 10.55 -7.73 0.19
N THR A 132 10.57 -8.13 1.47
CA THR A 132 11.60 -9.02 2.04
C THR A 132 11.32 -10.50 1.79
N ASN A 133 10.04 -10.86 1.65
CA ASN A 133 9.58 -12.23 1.41
C ASN A 133 8.61 -12.22 0.24
N THR A 134 8.64 -13.29 -0.54
CA THR A 134 7.78 -13.48 -1.70
C THR A 134 6.98 -14.78 -1.56
N ILE A 135 5.70 -14.68 -1.90
CA ILE A 135 4.79 -15.84 -2.03
C ILE A 135 4.20 -15.80 -3.44
N ILE A 136 4.34 -16.91 -4.18
CA ILE A 136 3.66 -17.06 -5.48
C ILE A 136 2.43 -17.95 -5.28
N LEU A 137 1.28 -17.43 -5.71
CA LEU A 137 0.00 -18.14 -5.69
C LEU A 137 -0.43 -18.52 -7.10
N LYS A 138 -0.89 -19.78 -7.27
CA LYS A 138 -1.52 -20.25 -8.50
C LYS A 138 -2.79 -21.04 -8.15
N ASN A 139 -3.93 -20.61 -8.69
CA ASN A 139 -5.22 -21.24 -8.43
C ASN A 139 -5.54 -21.41 -6.92
N GLY A 140 -5.19 -20.41 -6.10
CA GLY A 140 -5.42 -20.43 -4.66
C GLY A 140 -4.43 -21.27 -3.84
N ILE A 141 -3.41 -21.87 -4.49
CA ILE A 141 -2.40 -22.69 -3.83
C ILE A 141 -1.07 -21.94 -3.82
N VAL A 142 -0.39 -21.98 -2.67
CA VAL A 142 0.98 -21.48 -2.53
C VAL A 142 1.91 -22.45 -3.26
N ILE A 143 2.61 -21.97 -4.30
CA ILE A 143 3.56 -22.77 -5.08
C ILE A 143 5.01 -22.38 -4.82
N LEU A 144 5.26 -21.21 -4.24
CA LEU A 144 6.57 -20.78 -3.77
C LEU A 144 6.40 -19.86 -2.57
N GLN A 145 7.29 -20.01 -1.58
CA GLN A 145 7.42 -19.10 -0.44
C GLN A 145 8.91 -19.02 -0.07
N GLU A 146 9.52 -17.88 -0.36
CA GLU A 146 10.97 -17.67 -0.20
C GLU A 146 11.28 -16.22 0.23
N LYS A 147 12.50 -16.00 0.74
CA LYS A 147 13.01 -14.63 0.85
C LYS A 147 13.28 -14.09 -0.53
N THR A 148 12.82 -12.88 -0.82
CA THR A 148 12.91 -12.27 -2.16
C THR A 148 14.33 -12.29 -2.72
N LYS A 149 15.34 -11.98 -1.88
CA LYS A 149 16.75 -11.98 -2.27
C LYS A 149 17.34 -13.37 -2.62
N ASP A 150 16.71 -14.43 -2.17
CA ASP A 150 17.20 -15.81 -2.36
C ASP A 150 16.60 -16.46 -3.62
N ILE A 151 15.62 -15.81 -4.27
CA ILE A 151 14.99 -16.28 -5.51
C ILE A 151 15.95 -16.11 -6.68
N LYS A 152 16.27 -17.20 -7.36
CA LYS A 152 17.20 -17.24 -8.50
C LYS A 152 16.62 -18.11 -9.63
N PRO A 153 16.91 -17.80 -10.91
CA PRO A 153 17.82 -16.75 -11.38
C PRO A 153 17.24 -15.33 -11.23
N SER A 154 15.93 -15.12 -11.43
CA SER A 154 15.22 -13.87 -11.17
C SER A 154 13.77 -14.17 -10.77
N LEU A 155 13.14 -13.27 -10.03
CA LEU A 155 11.73 -13.45 -9.65
C LEU A 155 10.83 -13.57 -10.89
N GLN A 156 11.10 -12.81 -11.95
CA GLN A 156 10.32 -12.84 -13.19
C GLN A 156 10.40 -14.21 -13.87
N GLU A 157 11.59 -14.78 -14.00
CA GLU A 157 11.78 -16.09 -14.62
C GLU A 157 11.12 -17.19 -13.79
N VAL A 158 11.30 -17.18 -12.48
CA VAL A 158 10.65 -18.13 -11.56
C VAL A 158 9.14 -18.00 -11.63
N TYR A 159 8.59 -16.77 -11.64
CA TYR A 159 7.17 -16.53 -11.79
C TYR A 159 6.62 -17.13 -13.11
N LEU A 160 7.27 -16.84 -14.25
CA LEU A 160 6.87 -17.37 -15.55
C LEU A 160 6.91 -18.90 -15.59
N SER A 161 7.97 -19.51 -15.04
CA SER A 161 8.09 -20.96 -14.93
C SER A 161 6.95 -21.56 -14.10
N CYS A 162 6.67 -20.99 -12.94
CA CYS A 162 5.56 -21.42 -12.09
C CYS A 162 4.21 -21.33 -12.83
N MET A 163 3.99 -20.26 -13.61
CA MET A 163 2.74 -20.06 -14.33
C MET A 163 2.58 -20.97 -15.55
N HIS A 164 3.65 -21.22 -16.30
CA HIS A 164 3.62 -22.04 -17.52
C HIS A 164 3.91 -23.53 -17.29
N GLY A 165 4.33 -23.92 -16.08
CA GLY A 165 4.61 -25.33 -15.76
C GLY A 165 5.91 -25.86 -16.39
N THR A 166 6.82 -24.96 -16.79
CA THR A 166 8.15 -25.32 -17.27
C THR A 166 9.06 -25.48 -16.06
N SER A 167 9.56 -26.68 -15.82
CA SER A 167 10.61 -26.92 -14.81
C SER A 167 11.90 -26.25 -15.26
N PHE A 168 12.51 -25.44 -14.40
CA PHE A 168 13.94 -25.16 -14.51
C PHE A 168 14.68 -26.43 -14.11
N ILE A 169 15.25 -27.13 -15.09
CA ILE A 169 16.25 -28.18 -14.91
C ILE A 169 17.62 -27.51 -14.82
#